data_67b9b644d5d13929b93459847d4cfc2e
#
_entry.id   67b9b644d5d13929b93459847d4cfc2e
#
_cell.length_a   1.000
_cell.length_b   1.000
_cell.length_c   1.000
_cell.angle_alpha   90.00
_cell.angle_beta   90.00
_cell.angle_gamma   90.00
#
_symmetry.space_group_name_H-M   'P 1'
#
loop_
_entity.id
_entity.type
_entity.pdbx_description
1 polymer ?
#
loop_
_entity_poly.entity_id
_entity_poly.type
_entity_poly.pdbx_seq_one_letter_code
_entity_poly.pdbx_strand_id
1 'polypeptide(L)'
;MSSNNRVFEETLDIKYIDKDLKVFDKVQRCEGVTQDTKLYISMDINSDIYPMKVGASYKLLLAKSIYESKQTPKYFEYELFSNTKNTLMDNFDYVMCGKVFQFSQDKKEKNDNSEIDTLSISISFGGLLFQISKLKRDDKTGKPKGFEDINLDETLYLLIKKISK
;
A
#
# COMPACT_ATOMS: atom_id res chain seq x y z
N MET A 1 8.16 24.87 0.25
CA MET A 1 7.85 23.57 0.84
C MET A 1 7.37 22.63 -0.24
N SER A 2 8.10 21.60 -0.48
CA SER A 2 7.66 20.54 -1.36
C SER A 2 6.46 19.86 -0.70
N SER A 3 5.27 19.97 -1.29
CA SER A 3 4.18 19.11 -0.90
C SER A 3 4.63 17.68 -1.18
N ASN A 4 4.90 16.96 -0.14
CA ASN A 4 5.34 15.60 -0.27
C ASN A 4 4.14 14.75 -0.72
N ASN A 5 4.07 14.49 -2.03
CA ASN A 5 3.04 13.63 -2.59
C ASN A 5 3.21 12.18 -2.14
N ARG A 6 4.37 11.86 -1.58
CA ARG A 6 4.68 10.53 -1.09
C ARG A 6 4.12 10.34 0.32
N VAL A 7 3.21 9.40 0.47
CA VAL A 7 2.59 9.07 1.75
C VAL A 7 3.44 8.07 2.52
N PHE A 8 3.95 7.07 1.81
CA PHE A 8 4.62 5.93 2.40
C PHE A 8 5.61 5.37 1.38
N GLU A 9 6.84 5.11 1.79
CA GLU A 9 7.87 4.51 0.94
C GLU A 9 8.76 3.60 1.78
N GLU A 10 8.63 2.29 1.57
CA GLU A 10 9.45 1.29 2.27
C GLU A 10 9.62 0.03 1.45
N THR A 11 10.57 -0.79 1.87
CA THR A 11 10.78 -2.12 1.32
C THR A 11 9.94 -3.13 2.07
N LEU A 12 9.18 -3.93 1.33
CA LEU A 12 8.34 -5.01 1.85
C LEU A 12 8.99 -6.36 1.54
N ASP A 13 9.15 -7.17 2.57
CA ASP A 13 9.59 -8.56 2.44
C ASP A 13 8.36 -9.47 2.41
N ILE A 14 8.19 -10.20 1.31
CA ILE A 14 7.04 -11.10 1.14
C ILE A 14 7.25 -12.37 1.94
N LYS A 15 6.34 -12.63 2.87
CA LYS A 15 6.36 -13.80 3.75
C LYS A 15 5.41 -14.90 3.30
N TYR A 16 4.25 -14.52 2.79
CA TYR A 16 3.21 -15.47 2.36
C TYR A 16 2.56 -15.02 1.06
N ILE A 17 2.20 -15.99 0.23
CA ILE A 17 1.35 -15.79 -0.95
C ILE A 17 0.22 -16.80 -0.86
N ASP A 18 -1.03 -16.31 -1.00
CA ASP A 18 -2.26 -17.11 -0.94
C ASP A 18 -2.32 -18.01 0.31
N LYS A 19 -1.96 -17.45 1.47
CA LYS A 19 -1.88 -18.15 2.76
C LYS A 19 -3.17 -18.85 3.14
N ASP A 20 -4.32 -18.27 2.83
CA ASP A 20 -5.63 -18.82 3.18
C ASP A 20 -6.13 -19.85 2.16
N LEU A 21 -5.30 -20.25 1.20
CA LEU A 21 -5.60 -21.23 0.15
C LEU A 21 -6.80 -20.87 -0.72
N LYS A 22 -7.30 -19.65 -0.62
CA LYS A 22 -8.32 -19.13 -1.54
C LYS A 22 -7.62 -18.59 -2.77
N VAL A 23 -7.44 -19.45 -3.76
CA VAL A 23 -6.78 -19.07 -5.01
C VAL A 23 -7.84 -18.49 -5.94
N PHE A 24 -7.67 -17.21 -6.29
CA PHE A 24 -8.45 -16.58 -7.34
C PHE A 24 -7.62 -16.56 -8.62
N ASP A 25 -8.28 -16.80 -9.75
CA ASP A 25 -7.62 -16.72 -11.04
C ASP A 25 -7.08 -15.30 -11.27
N LYS A 26 -5.81 -15.22 -11.70
CA LYS A 26 -5.10 -13.96 -12.01
C LYS A 26 -4.89 -13.01 -10.84
N VAL A 27 -5.15 -13.45 -9.60
CA VAL A 27 -4.94 -12.63 -8.40
C VAL A 27 -4.14 -13.42 -7.38
N GLN A 28 -3.09 -12.78 -6.85
CA GLN A 28 -2.35 -13.30 -5.71
C GLN A 28 -2.55 -12.37 -4.50
N ARG A 29 -2.78 -12.97 -3.34
CA ARG A 29 -2.76 -12.22 -2.08
C ARG A 29 -1.39 -12.37 -1.45
N CYS A 30 -0.63 -11.27 -1.44
CA CYS A 30 0.72 -11.23 -0.94
C CYS A 30 0.74 -10.57 0.43
N GLU A 31 1.39 -11.20 1.39
CA GLU A 31 1.49 -10.70 2.76
C GLU A 31 2.97 -10.60 3.17
N GLY A 32 3.29 -9.55 3.87
CA GLY A 32 4.65 -9.34 4.32
C GLY A 32 4.78 -8.26 5.37
N VAL A 33 6.02 -7.96 5.73
CA VAL A 33 6.37 -6.96 6.74
C VAL A 33 7.37 -6.00 6.14
N THR A 34 7.18 -4.70 6.40
CA THR A 34 8.12 -3.69 5.95
C THR A 34 9.41 -3.72 6.77
N GLN A 35 10.52 -3.38 6.15
CA GLN A 35 11.84 -3.49 6.79
C GLN A 35 12.05 -2.48 7.92
N ASP A 36 11.68 -1.23 7.71
CA ASP A 36 11.98 -0.16 8.66
C ASP A 36 10.96 -0.04 9.78
N THR A 37 9.70 0.20 9.45
CA THR A 37 8.65 0.45 10.45
C THR A 37 7.93 -0.79 10.92
N LYS A 38 8.22 -1.95 10.33
CA LYS A 38 7.61 -3.24 10.69
C LYS A 38 6.08 -3.24 10.58
N LEU A 39 5.58 -2.58 9.55
CA LEU A 39 4.15 -2.61 9.22
C LEU A 39 3.80 -3.93 8.52
N TYR A 40 2.67 -4.49 8.88
CA TYR A 40 2.14 -5.66 8.20
C TYR A 40 1.31 -5.22 7.00
N ILE A 41 1.61 -5.75 5.83
CA ILE A 41 0.91 -5.42 4.59
C ILE A 41 0.34 -6.68 3.99
N SER A 42 -0.96 -6.61 3.65
CA SER A 42 -1.66 -7.61 2.86
C SER A 42 -2.18 -6.93 1.60
N MET A 43 -1.84 -7.46 0.42
CA MET A 43 -2.26 -6.84 -0.84
C MET A 43 -2.59 -7.88 -1.90
N ASP A 44 -3.62 -7.56 -2.69
CA ASP A 44 -3.98 -8.31 -3.87
C ASP A 44 -3.32 -7.67 -5.09
N ILE A 45 -2.66 -8.48 -5.90
CA ILE A 45 -2.05 -8.02 -7.15
C ILE A 45 -2.55 -8.85 -8.33
N ASN A 46 -2.47 -8.29 -9.52
CA ASN A 46 -2.73 -9.02 -10.74
C ASN A 46 -1.52 -9.87 -11.10
N SER A 47 -1.59 -11.16 -10.81
CA SER A 47 -0.47 -12.09 -10.99
C SER A 47 -0.18 -12.44 -12.46
N ASP A 48 -1.11 -12.17 -13.36
CA ASP A 48 -0.85 -12.31 -14.79
C ASP A 48 0.16 -11.27 -15.28
N ILE A 49 0.06 -10.05 -14.72
CA ILE A 49 0.90 -8.92 -15.13
C ILE A 49 2.18 -8.89 -14.30
N TYR A 50 2.06 -9.11 -13.00
CA TYR A 50 3.18 -8.94 -12.08
C TYR A 50 3.14 -9.98 -10.95
N PRO A 51 3.60 -11.21 -11.22
CA PRO A 51 3.65 -12.23 -10.17
C PRO A 51 4.72 -11.91 -9.13
N MET A 52 4.38 -12.02 -7.86
CA MET A 52 5.31 -11.86 -6.75
C MET A 52 5.76 -13.22 -6.21
N LYS A 53 6.87 -13.23 -5.48
CA LYS A 53 7.46 -14.46 -4.94
C LYS A 53 7.72 -14.32 -3.44
N VAL A 54 7.49 -15.41 -2.72
CA VAL A 54 7.87 -15.52 -1.31
C VAL A 54 9.39 -15.41 -1.19
N GLY A 55 9.83 -14.65 -0.19
CA GLY A 55 11.26 -14.41 0.05
C GLY A 55 11.86 -13.28 -0.77
N ALA A 56 11.12 -12.73 -1.73
CA ALA A 56 11.56 -11.57 -2.48
C ALA A 56 11.22 -10.27 -1.75
N SER A 57 11.95 -9.21 -2.07
CA SER A 57 11.74 -7.88 -1.50
C SER A 57 11.31 -6.91 -2.59
N TYR A 58 10.33 -6.08 -2.26
CA TYR A 58 9.75 -5.11 -3.19
C TYR A 58 9.70 -3.74 -2.54
N LYS A 59 10.07 -2.72 -3.29
CA LYS A 59 9.88 -1.34 -2.87
C LYS A 59 8.45 -0.94 -3.14
N LEU A 60 7.77 -0.45 -2.10
CA LEU A 60 6.40 0.07 -2.20
C LEU A 60 6.42 1.58 -2.00
N LEU A 61 5.70 2.27 -2.85
CA LEU A 61 5.44 3.69 -2.72
C LEU A 61 3.94 3.92 -2.80
N LEU A 62 3.36 4.52 -1.76
CA LEU A 62 2.01 5.09 -1.81
C LEU A 62 2.14 6.59 -2.01
N ALA A 63 1.49 7.11 -3.01
CA ALA A 63 1.56 8.52 -3.37
C ALA A 63 0.17 9.08 -3.69
N LYS A 64 -0.01 10.36 -3.39
CA LYS A 64 -1.25 11.09 -3.74
C LYS A 64 -1.30 11.46 -5.22
N SER A 65 -0.15 11.48 -5.87
CA SER A 65 0.00 11.80 -7.28
C SER A 65 1.18 11.05 -7.87
N ILE A 66 1.09 10.70 -9.14
CA ILE A 66 2.21 10.10 -9.88
C ILE A 66 3.19 11.16 -10.41
N TYR A 67 2.85 12.43 -10.31
CA TYR A 67 3.72 13.51 -10.72
C TYR A 67 4.58 14.01 -9.56
N GLU A 68 5.81 14.36 -9.84
CA GLU A 68 6.69 15.00 -8.86
C GLU A 68 6.30 16.45 -8.59
N SER A 69 5.58 17.08 -9.54
CA SER A 69 5.11 18.44 -9.40
C SER A 69 3.71 18.51 -8.78
N LYS A 70 3.36 19.68 -8.24
CA LYS A 70 2.11 19.92 -7.50
C LYS A 70 0.81 19.76 -8.32
N GLN A 71 0.89 19.45 -9.59
CA GLN A 71 -0.29 19.28 -10.42
C GLN A 71 -0.84 17.87 -10.27
N THR A 72 -1.88 17.75 -9.46
CA THR A 72 -2.68 16.52 -9.42
C THR A 72 -3.67 16.55 -10.56
N PRO A 73 -3.59 15.64 -11.53
CA PRO A 73 -4.63 15.52 -12.53
C PRO A 73 -5.92 15.08 -11.85
N LYS A 74 -7.02 15.75 -12.18
CA LYS A 74 -8.34 15.42 -11.63
C LYS A 74 -8.88 14.09 -12.15
N TYR A 75 -8.32 13.58 -13.22
CA TYR A 75 -8.78 12.37 -13.91
C TYR A 75 -7.59 11.55 -14.38
N PHE A 76 -7.86 10.28 -14.65
CA PHE A 76 -6.93 9.41 -15.35
C PHE A 76 -6.80 9.93 -16.78
N GLU A 77 -5.85 10.81 -17.02
CA GLU A 77 -5.70 11.45 -18.34
C GLU A 77 -4.98 10.54 -19.31
N TYR A 78 -5.52 10.42 -20.50
CA TYR A 78 -4.91 9.68 -21.60
C TYR A 78 -3.48 10.17 -21.90
N GLU A 79 -3.21 11.43 -21.63
CA GLU A 79 -1.89 12.03 -21.78
C GLU A 79 -0.81 11.38 -20.90
N LEU A 80 -1.20 10.71 -19.83
CA LEU A 80 -0.27 9.97 -18.98
C LEU A 80 0.44 8.84 -19.73
N PHE A 81 -0.19 8.29 -20.74
CA PHE A 81 0.37 7.21 -21.55
C PHE A 81 1.09 7.68 -22.81
N SER A 82 0.80 8.89 -23.25
CA SER A 82 1.28 9.40 -24.53
C SER A 82 2.40 10.42 -24.39
N ASN A 83 2.62 10.95 -23.19
CA ASN A 83 3.55 12.05 -23.01
C ASN A 83 4.83 11.68 -22.29
N THR A 84 5.88 12.23 -22.81
CA THR A 84 7.25 12.19 -22.38
C THR A 84 7.55 12.89 -21.04
N LYS A 85 6.51 13.29 -20.29
CA LYS A 85 6.75 13.87 -18.95
C LYS A 85 7.13 12.76 -17.99
N ASN A 86 8.26 12.93 -17.34
CA ASN A 86 8.74 12.01 -16.32
C ASN A 86 7.75 11.93 -15.17
N THR A 87 7.19 10.76 -14.95
CA THR A 87 6.33 10.47 -13.82
C THR A 87 7.05 9.53 -12.86
N LEU A 88 6.53 9.42 -11.64
CA LEU A 88 7.03 8.44 -10.68
C LEU A 88 6.95 7.01 -11.22
N MET A 89 6.02 6.75 -12.17
CA MET A 89 5.83 5.44 -12.78
C MET A 89 7.05 4.93 -13.53
N ASP A 90 7.88 5.82 -14.05
CA ASP A 90 9.07 5.43 -14.85
C ASP A 90 10.08 4.61 -14.05
N ASN A 91 10.06 4.73 -12.74
CA ASN A 91 10.98 4.04 -11.85
C ASN A 91 10.38 2.79 -11.19
N PHE A 92 9.16 2.41 -11.57
CA PHE A 92 8.45 1.29 -10.94
C PHE A 92 7.95 0.31 -11.99
N ASP A 93 7.76 -0.94 -11.56
CA ASP A 93 7.36 -2.04 -12.44
C ASP A 93 5.84 -2.20 -12.55
N TYR A 94 5.11 -1.86 -11.48
CA TYR A 94 3.68 -2.12 -11.36
C TYR A 94 3.02 -0.96 -10.62
N VAL A 95 1.93 -0.44 -11.17
CA VAL A 95 1.23 0.72 -10.61
C VAL A 95 -0.26 0.46 -10.56
N MET A 96 -0.87 0.74 -9.42
CA MET A 96 -2.32 0.68 -9.24
C MET A 96 -2.83 2.02 -8.72
N CYS A 97 -4.05 2.38 -9.12
CA CYS A 97 -4.76 3.56 -8.63
C CYS A 97 -6.03 3.12 -7.90
N GLY A 98 -6.28 3.68 -6.74
CA GLY A 98 -7.44 3.29 -5.96
C GLY A 98 -7.89 4.32 -4.93
N LYS A 99 -8.83 3.92 -4.08
CA LYS A 99 -9.41 4.78 -3.06
C LYS A 99 -9.37 4.14 -1.68
N VAL A 100 -9.09 4.96 -0.69
CA VAL A 100 -9.19 4.60 0.72
C VAL A 100 -10.65 4.44 1.09
N PHE A 101 -11.04 3.26 1.59
CA PHE A 101 -12.45 3.01 1.91
C PHE A 101 -12.70 2.68 3.38
N GLN A 102 -11.69 2.37 4.15
CA GLN A 102 -11.90 2.00 5.55
C GLN A 102 -10.68 2.28 6.41
N PHE A 103 -10.93 2.83 7.59
CA PHE A 103 -10.01 2.79 8.73
C PHE A 103 -10.63 1.89 9.78
N SER A 104 -9.86 0.93 10.30
CA SER A 104 -10.34 0.02 11.32
C SER A 104 -9.39 -0.03 12.51
N GLN A 105 -9.96 -0.27 13.68
CA GLN A 105 -9.21 -0.46 14.90
C GLN A 105 -9.71 -1.73 15.56
N ASP A 106 -8.85 -2.74 15.60
CA ASP A 106 -9.16 -4.01 16.24
C ASP A 106 -8.48 -4.07 17.61
N LYS A 107 -9.30 -4.23 18.64
CA LYS A 107 -8.82 -4.47 20.01
C LYS A 107 -8.86 -5.97 20.25
N LYS A 108 -7.69 -6.57 20.42
CA LYS A 108 -7.58 -7.97 20.83
C LYS A 108 -7.10 -8.04 22.28
N GLU A 109 -7.89 -8.65 23.13
CA GLU A 109 -7.47 -8.96 24.49
C GLU A 109 -6.50 -10.14 24.43
N LYS A 110 -5.29 -9.93 24.90
CA LYS A 110 -4.39 -11.03 25.21
C LYS A 110 -4.70 -11.56 26.60
N ASN A 111 -4.41 -12.85 26.82
CA ASN A 111 -4.61 -13.54 28.11
C ASN A 111 -3.89 -12.89 29.31
N ASP A 112 -3.05 -11.89 29.06
CA ASP A 112 -2.21 -11.21 30.07
C ASP A 112 -2.72 -9.82 30.44
N ASN A 113 -4.00 -9.50 30.24
CA ASN A 113 -4.57 -8.17 30.48
C ASN A 113 -3.94 -7.03 29.68
N SER A 114 -3.16 -7.32 28.64
CA SER A 114 -2.66 -6.31 27.71
C SER A 114 -3.58 -6.23 26.50
N GLU A 115 -4.18 -5.06 26.30
CA GLU A 115 -4.93 -4.77 25.08
C GLU A 115 -3.95 -4.52 23.93
N ILE A 116 -4.11 -5.28 22.85
CA ILE A 116 -3.39 -4.99 21.60
C ILE A 116 -4.36 -4.31 20.66
N ASP A 117 -4.13 -3.03 20.42
CA ASP A 117 -4.83 -2.29 19.42
C ASP A 117 -4.11 -2.41 18.08
N THR A 118 -4.80 -2.91 17.06
CA THR A 118 -4.29 -2.94 15.70
C THR A 118 -5.04 -1.89 14.88
N LEU A 119 -4.29 -0.96 14.31
CA LEU A 119 -4.83 0.03 13.38
C LEU A 119 -4.59 -0.44 11.96
N SER A 120 -5.63 -0.37 11.12
CA SER A 120 -5.57 -0.80 9.73
C SER A 120 -6.14 0.25 8.80
N ILE A 121 -5.51 0.39 7.65
CA ILE A 121 -6.02 1.21 6.54
C ILE A 121 -6.26 0.27 5.37
N SER A 122 -7.46 0.35 4.80
CA SER A 122 -7.85 -0.46 3.65
C SER A 122 -8.10 0.41 2.43
N ILE A 123 -7.48 0.02 1.33
CA ILE A 123 -7.55 0.72 0.05
C ILE A 123 -8.02 -0.28 -1.01
N SER A 124 -8.95 0.14 -1.86
CA SER A 124 -9.41 -0.66 -2.99
C SER A 124 -8.80 -0.14 -4.29
N PHE A 125 -8.02 -0.97 -4.93
CA PHE A 125 -7.43 -0.68 -6.24
C PHE A 125 -8.24 -1.41 -7.32
N GLY A 126 -9.39 -0.82 -7.68
CA GLY A 126 -10.28 -1.42 -8.66
C GLY A 126 -10.85 -2.78 -8.24
N GLY A 127 -11.09 -2.97 -6.95
CA GLY A 127 -11.54 -4.22 -6.38
C GLY A 127 -10.44 -5.08 -5.77
N LEU A 128 -9.18 -4.79 -6.08
CA LEU A 128 -8.04 -5.44 -5.42
C LEU A 128 -7.78 -4.79 -4.07
N LEU A 129 -7.72 -5.59 -3.03
CA LEU A 129 -7.60 -5.09 -1.65
C LEU A 129 -6.13 -4.85 -1.27
N PHE A 130 -5.88 -3.72 -0.66
CA PHE A 130 -4.61 -3.40 -0.03
C PHE A 130 -4.88 -2.97 1.41
N GLN A 131 -4.17 -3.58 2.36
CA GLN A 131 -4.34 -3.28 3.77
C GLN A 131 -2.99 -3.12 4.45
N ILE A 132 -2.85 -2.02 5.20
CA ILE A 132 -1.69 -1.78 6.06
C ILE A 132 -2.17 -1.86 7.51
N SER A 133 -1.49 -2.66 8.32
CA SER A 133 -1.80 -2.82 9.74
C SER A 133 -0.59 -2.52 10.60
N LYS A 134 -0.83 -1.84 11.71
CA LYS A 134 0.19 -1.52 12.69
C LYS A 134 -0.33 -1.81 14.09
N LEU A 135 0.51 -2.41 14.92
CA LEU A 135 0.23 -2.51 16.34
C LEU A 135 0.35 -1.13 16.98
N LYS A 136 -0.72 -0.68 17.60
CA LYS A 136 -0.74 0.59 18.32
C LYS A 136 -0.11 0.42 19.69
N ARG A 137 0.88 1.25 19.96
CA ARG A 137 1.36 1.49 21.31
C ARG A 137 1.22 2.99 21.57
N ASP A 138 0.28 3.34 22.42
CA ASP A 138 0.13 4.69 22.99
C ASP A 138 -0.01 5.87 22.01
N ASP A 139 -0.77 5.72 20.93
CA ASP A 139 -0.99 6.82 20.00
C ASP A 139 -2.43 7.32 20.03
N LYS A 140 -2.60 8.65 20.12
CA LYS A 140 -3.91 9.29 20.26
C LYS A 140 -4.68 9.52 18.96
N THR A 141 -4.06 9.30 17.81
CA THR A 141 -4.61 9.73 16.52
C THR A 141 -5.49 8.71 15.82
N GLY A 142 -5.48 7.44 16.24
CA GLY A 142 -6.27 6.40 15.59
C GLY A 142 -5.80 5.99 14.20
N LYS A 143 -4.73 6.58 13.69
CA LYS A 143 -4.12 6.26 12.40
C LYS A 143 -2.66 5.86 12.58
N PRO A 144 -2.13 4.92 11.77
CA PRO A 144 -0.71 4.61 11.80
C PRO A 144 0.14 5.84 11.51
N LYS A 145 1.28 5.93 12.15
CA LYS A 145 2.22 7.05 11.95
C LYS A 145 2.62 7.15 10.49
N GLY A 146 2.52 8.34 9.91
CA GLY A 146 2.77 8.61 8.50
C GLY A 146 1.49 8.65 7.66
N PHE A 147 0.36 8.23 8.23
CA PHE A 147 -0.92 8.17 7.52
C PHE A 147 -1.96 9.16 8.07
N GLU A 148 -1.53 10.12 8.88
CA GLU A 148 -2.42 11.09 9.52
C GLU A 148 -3.15 11.97 8.51
N ASP A 149 -2.52 12.25 7.37
CA ASP A 149 -3.06 13.12 6.32
C ASP A 149 -3.95 12.39 5.30
N ILE A 150 -4.18 11.09 5.49
CA ILE A 150 -5.00 10.30 4.58
C ILE A 150 -6.45 10.31 5.05
N ASN A 151 -7.38 10.58 4.13
CA ASN A 151 -8.80 10.63 4.40
C ASN A 151 -9.56 9.55 3.63
N LEU A 152 -10.77 9.22 4.10
CA LEU A 152 -11.68 8.34 3.34
C LEU A 152 -11.97 8.94 1.97
N ASP A 153 -12.16 8.06 0.99
CA ASP A 153 -12.40 8.40 -0.43
C ASP A 153 -11.23 9.09 -1.13
N GLU A 154 -10.11 9.28 -0.44
CA GLU A 154 -8.92 9.84 -1.08
C GLU A 154 -8.34 8.88 -2.10
N THR A 155 -7.96 9.41 -3.26
CA THR A 155 -7.32 8.63 -4.33
C THR A 155 -5.83 8.51 -4.05
N LEU A 156 -5.35 7.27 -4.07
CA LEU A 156 -3.92 6.96 -3.89
C LEU A 156 -3.42 6.07 -5.02
N TYR A 157 -2.13 6.21 -5.29
CA TYR A 157 -1.40 5.37 -6.24
C TYR A 157 -0.46 4.46 -5.47
N LEU A 158 -0.47 3.17 -5.79
CA LEU A 158 0.49 2.20 -5.28
C LEU A 158 1.46 1.84 -6.40
N LEU A 159 2.75 2.09 -6.16
CA LEU A 159 3.82 1.81 -7.10
C LEU A 159 4.74 0.76 -6.50
N ILE A 160 5.04 -0.28 -7.26
CA ILE A 160 5.80 -1.42 -6.80
C ILE A 160 7.00 -1.67 -7.71
N LYS A 161 8.15 -1.93 -7.12
CA LYS A 161 9.37 -2.28 -7.83
C LYS A 161 10.08 -3.42 -7.12
N LYS A 162 10.50 -4.43 -7.88
CA LYS A 162 11.33 -5.51 -7.31
C LYS A 162 12.74 -4.98 -7.05
N ILE A 163 13.24 -5.18 -5.82
CA ILE A 163 14.56 -4.68 -5.43
C ILE A 163 15.63 -5.71 -5.72
N SER A 164 15.46 -6.95 -5.29
CA SER A 164 16.39 -8.02 -5.60
C SER A 164 15.83 -9.37 -5.22
N LYS A 165 16.28 -10.37 -5.97
CA LYS A 165 16.09 -11.82 -5.72
C LYS A 165 14.78 -12.21 -5.06
#